data_0d937f1ff184086768283966adc33337
#
_entry.id   0d937f1ff184086768283966adc33337
#
_cell.length_a   1.000
_cell.length_b   1.000
_cell.length_c   1.000
_cell.angle_alpha   90.00
_cell.angle_beta   90.00
_cell.angle_gamma   90.00
#
_symmetry.space_group_name_H-M   'P 1'
#
loop_
_entity.id
_entity.type
_entity.pdbx_description
1 polymer ?
#
loop_
_entity_poly.entity_id
_entity_poly.type
_entity_poly.pdbx_seq_one_letter_code
_entity_poly.pdbx_strand_id
1 'polypeptide(L)'
;MEAASSPTGPPTRDLEAVKGGLKRGLKGRVRTVVLVLDETIITETPPLYSCYGHIGEQVQVPITGNRSKRILHGAINVKTGDVSLLITEQWTQETHQGFLSMIRSHWRGWNIVLFEDRAGQHTSPDSLEWAEELGIEVRLLPKATPELNAMDHLWKHTKREALGDRATVTVEESALAASQHIIAMSPSDRLCQAGILSGRFWLAM
;
A
#
# COMPACT_ATOMS: atom_id res chain seq x y z
N MET A 1 21.48 29.62 18.23
CA MET A 1 21.27 28.29 17.65
C MET A 1 19.78 28.19 17.29
N GLU A 2 19.42 28.63 16.09
CA GLU A 2 18.04 28.53 15.60
C GLU A 2 17.77 27.11 15.13
N ALA A 3 16.72 26.53 15.68
CA ALA A 3 16.23 25.22 15.24
C ALA A 3 15.60 25.39 13.84
N ALA A 4 16.18 24.71 12.84
CA ALA A 4 15.62 24.64 11.50
C ALA A 4 14.25 23.96 11.56
N SER A 5 13.21 24.70 11.25
CA SER A 5 11.85 24.17 11.05
C SER A 5 11.86 23.27 9.83
N SER A 6 11.52 21.99 10.01
CA SER A 6 11.29 21.03 8.92
C SER A 6 10.17 21.55 8.01
N PRO A 7 10.29 21.43 6.68
CA PRO A 7 9.22 21.83 5.78
C PRO A 7 8.02 20.88 5.93
N THR A 8 6.93 21.45 6.38
CA THR A 8 5.65 20.77 6.58
C THR A 8 4.90 20.65 5.27
N GLY A 9 4.75 19.43 4.79
CA GLY A 9 3.77 19.03 3.77
C GLY A 9 4.25 19.13 2.32
N PRO A 10 3.68 18.27 1.44
CA PRO A 10 3.98 18.31 0.01
C PRO A 10 3.47 19.61 -0.62
N PRO A 11 4.10 20.08 -1.70
CA PRO A 11 3.69 21.32 -2.36
C PRO A 11 2.22 21.21 -2.81
N THR A 12 1.40 22.08 -2.28
CA THR A 12 -0.06 22.12 -2.48
C THR A 12 -0.51 22.11 -3.94
N ARG A 13 0.33 22.63 -4.86
CA ARG A 13 0.06 22.64 -6.30
C ARG A 13 0.03 21.25 -6.93
N ASP A 14 0.94 20.36 -6.57
CA ASP A 14 0.99 19.00 -7.15
C ASP A 14 -0.19 18.16 -6.65
N LEU A 15 -0.60 18.33 -5.41
CA LEU A 15 -1.77 17.68 -4.83
C LEU A 15 -3.09 18.13 -5.49
N GLU A 16 -3.23 19.41 -5.79
CA GLU A 16 -4.41 19.93 -6.47
C GLU A 16 -4.49 19.46 -7.93
N ALA A 17 -3.36 19.32 -8.63
CA ALA A 17 -3.30 18.73 -9.96
C ALA A 17 -3.76 17.25 -9.94
N VAL A 18 -3.30 16.48 -8.96
CA VAL A 18 -3.67 15.08 -8.75
C VAL A 18 -5.17 14.94 -8.40
N LYS A 19 -5.73 15.86 -7.60
CA LYS A 19 -7.17 15.91 -7.24
C LYS A 19 -8.06 16.38 -8.39
N GLY A 20 -7.58 17.32 -9.20
CA GLY A 20 -8.40 18.09 -10.14
C GLY A 20 -9.10 17.28 -11.23
N GLY A 21 -8.59 16.10 -11.57
CA GLY A 21 -9.24 15.17 -12.50
C GLY A 21 -10.36 14.34 -11.89
N LEU A 22 -10.33 14.09 -10.55
CA LEU A 22 -11.33 13.24 -9.86
C LEU A 22 -12.75 13.83 -9.96
N LYS A 23 -12.89 15.13 -9.77
CA LYS A 23 -14.20 15.81 -9.81
C LYS A 23 -14.87 15.75 -11.19
N ARG A 24 -14.09 15.62 -12.29
CA ARG A 24 -14.61 15.49 -13.65
C ARG A 24 -15.04 14.07 -14.00
N GLY A 25 -14.28 13.04 -13.54
CA GLY A 25 -14.62 11.64 -13.76
C GLY A 25 -15.83 11.12 -12.97
N LEU A 26 -16.18 11.75 -11.84
CA LEU A 26 -17.30 11.35 -10.98
C LEU A 26 -18.66 11.86 -11.45
N LYS A 27 -18.75 12.71 -12.47
CA LYS A 27 -20.01 13.29 -12.98
C LYS A 27 -20.78 12.40 -13.95
N GLY A 28 -20.27 11.25 -14.35
CA GLY A 28 -20.94 10.30 -15.22
C GLY A 28 -21.66 9.20 -14.45
N ARG A 29 -22.73 8.63 -15.05
CA ARG A 29 -23.50 7.48 -14.53
C ARG A 29 -22.69 6.17 -14.42
N VAL A 30 -21.39 6.18 -14.69
CA VAL A 30 -20.53 5.00 -14.65
C VAL A 30 -19.97 4.83 -13.23
N ARG A 31 -20.09 3.62 -12.69
CA ARG A 31 -19.53 3.28 -11.39
C ARG A 31 -18.02 3.47 -11.42
N THR A 32 -17.49 4.31 -10.55
CA THR A 32 -16.05 4.56 -10.45
C THR A 32 -15.53 4.06 -9.10
N VAL A 33 -14.44 3.31 -9.14
CA VAL A 33 -13.66 2.92 -7.96
C VAL A 33 -12.37 3.72 -7.92
N VAL A 34 -11.99 4.15 -6.74
CA VAL A 34 -10.72 4.84 -6.48
C VAL A 34 -9.88 3.94 -5.59
N LEU A 35 -8.72 3.56 -6.08
CA LEU A 35 -7.78 2.65 -5.43
C LEU A 35 -6.47 3.37 -5.12
N VAL A 36 -5.84 2.99 -4.02
CA VAL A 36 -4.46 3.35 -3.72
C VAL A 36 -3.65 2.06 -3.65
N LEU A 37 -2.59 1.98 -4.44
CA LEU A 37 -1.72 0.82 -4.58
C LEU A 37 -0.35 1.09 -3.96
N ASP A 38 0.25 0.04 -3.41
CA ASP A 38 1.62 0.01 -2.92
C ASP A 38 2.12 -1.42 -2.78
N GLU A 39 3.43 -1.59 -2.73
CA GLU A 39 4.07 -2.86 -2.45
C GLU A 39 4.85 -2.80 -1.13
N THR A 40 4.99 -3.97 -0.53
CA THR A 40 5.85 -4.10 0.63
C THR A 40 6.69 -5.38 0.56
N ILE A 41 7.93 -5.27 1.04
CA ILE A 41 8.82 -6.42 1.15
C ILE A 41 8.57 -7.10 2.49
N ILE A 42 8.31 -8.40 2.45
CA ILE A 42 8.24 -9.30 3.59
C ILE A 42 9.51 -10.15 3.59
N THR A 43 10.17 -10.23 4.72
CA THR A 43 11.41 -11.01 4.92
C THR A 43 11.20 -12.07 6.00
N GLU A 44 12.04 -13.11 6.00
CA GLU A 44 12.03 -14.10 7.07
C GLU A 44 12.46 -13.50 8.42
N THR A 45 13.37 -12.54 8.40
CA THR A 45 13.72 -11.80 9.62
C THR A 45 12.56 -10.89 9.99
N PRO A 46 11.91 -11.09 11.15
CA PRO A 46 10.79 -10.26 11.55
C PRO A 46 11.24 -8.82 11.83
N PRO A 47 10.38 -7.83 11.62
CA PRO A 47 10.64 -6.48 12.11
C PRO A 47 10.63 -6.48 13.64
N LEU A 48 11.67 -5.89 14.24
CA LEU A 48 11.81 -5.78 15.68
C LEU A 48 11.21 -4.47 16.18
N TYR A 49 10.39 -4.56 17.21
CA TYR A 49 9.77 -3.41 17.87
C TYR A 49 10.15 -3.38 19.35
N SER A 50 10.00 -2.21 19.97
CA SER A 50 10.17 -2.09 21.41
C SER A 50 9.10 -2.89 22.14
N CYS A 51 9.50 -3.79 23.02
CA CYS A 51 8.62 -4.61 23.84
C CYS A 51 9.03 -4.50 25.31
N TYR A 52 8.10 -4.84 26.20
CA TYR A 52 8.37 -4.94 27.63
C TYR A 52 8.95 -6.31 27.94
N GLY A 53 10.00 -6.34 28.76
CA GLY A 53 10.62 -7.56 29.30
C GLY A 53 10.83 -7.47 30.80
N HIS A 54 11.27 -8.54 31.44
CA HIS A 54 11.65 -8.51 32.85
C HIS A 54 12.92 -7.65 33.04
N ILE A 55 12.99 -6.96 34.16
CA ILE A 55 14.14 -6.11 34.49
C ILE A 55 15.40 -6.99 34.54
N GLY A 56 16.40 -6.62 33.72
CA GLY A 56 17.67 -7.34 33.62
C GLY A 56 17.69 -8.47 32.57
N GLU A 57 16.59 -8.75 31.89
CA GLU A 57 16.51 -9.74 30.81
C GLU A 57 16.34 -9.05 29.45
N GLN A 58 17.18 -9.45 28.50
CA GLN A 58 17.00 -9.01 27.11
C GLN A 58 16.03 -9.96 26.39
N VAL A 59 14.95 -9.40 25.84
CA VAL A 59 14.04 -10.17 25.00
C VAL A 59 14.75 -10.59 23.72
N GLN A 60 14.70 -11.88 23.41
CA GLN A 60 15.34 -12.46 22.24
C GLN A 60 14.27 -12.95 21.26
N VAL A 61 14.38 -12.59 19.99
CA VAL A 61 13.55 -13.12 18.93
C VAL A 61 14.43 -14.05 18.08
N PRO A 62 14.11 -15.35 17.98
CA PRO A 62 14.87 -16.26 17.16
C PRO A 62 14.69 -15.93 15.68
N ILE A 63 15.80 -15.98 14.93
CA ILE A 63 15.80 -15.75 13.48
C ILE A 63 16.46 -16.96 12.79
N THR A 64 16.03 -17.27 11.56
CA THR A 64 16.59 -18.36 10.76
C THR A 64 17.96 -18.01 10.18
N GLY A 65 18.29 -16.74 10.05
CA GLY A 65 19.49 -16.25 9.35
C GLY A 65 19.34 -16.23 7.83
N ASN A 66 18.26 -16.73 7.28
CA ASN A 66 17.96 -16.69 5.85
C ASN A 66 17.62 -15.28 5.38
N ARG A 67 17.84 -15.01 4.09
CA ARG A 67 17.56 -13.71 3.47
C ARG A 67 16.45 -13.77 2.41
N SER A 68 15.61 -14.78 2.50
CA SER A 68 14.47 -14.92 1.60
C SER A 68 13.49 -13.76 1.75
N LYS A 69 12.87 -13.37 0.66
CA LYS A 69 11.88 -12.28 0.64
C LYS A 69 10.69 -12.65 -0.23
N ARG A 70 9.55 -12.07 0.07
CA ARG A 70 8.36 -12.03 -0.79
C ARG A 70 7.90 -10.58 -0.94
N ILE A 71 7.29 -10.30 -2.07
CA ILE A 71 6.68 -9.00 -2.32
C ILE A 71 5.18 -9.17 -2.14
N LEU A 72 4.60 -8.34 -1.34
CA LEU A 72 3.16 -8.28 -1.16
C LEU A 72 2.65 -7.00 -1.83
N HIS A 73 1.97 -7.16 -2.96
CA HIS A 73 1.27 -6.07 -3.66
C HIS A 73 -0.10 -5.89 -3.03
N GLY A 74 -0.52 -4.65 -2.86
CA GLY A 74 -1.84 -4.34 -2.29
C GLY A 74 -2.47 -3.10 -2.89
N ALA A 75 -3.78 -3.16 -3.04
CA ALA A 75 -4.58 -2.00 -3.41
C ALA A 75 -5.82 -1.93 -2.52
N ILE A 76 -6.11 -0.75 -1.97
CA ILE A 76 -7.27 -0.49 -1.13
C ILE A 76 -8.26 0.45 -1.83
N ASN A 77 -9.54 0.08 -1.80
CA ASN A 77 -10.62 0.99 -2.19
C ASN A 77 -10.84 2.03 -1.07
N VAL A 78 -10.55 3.28 -1.36
CA VAL A 78 -10.61 4.36 -0.37
C VAL A 78 -12.01 4.66 0.16
N LYS A 79 -13.05 4.17 -0.52
CA LYS A 79 -14.45 4.36 -0.11
C LYS A 79 -14.98 3.22 0.74
N THR A 80 -14.66 1.98 0.37
CA THR A 80 -15.27 0.78 0.98
C THR A 80 -14.32 0.03 1.90
N GLY A 81 -13.01 0.23 1.78
CA GLY A 81 -12.00 -0.55 2.49
C GLY A 81 -11.79 -1.96 1.91
N ASP A 82 -12.37 -2.26 0.73
CA ASP A 82 -12.07 -3.50 0.03
C ASP A 82 -10.61 -3.50 -0.43
N VAL A 83 -9.97 -4.66 -0.34
CA VAL A 83 -8.56 -4.81 -0.70
C VAL A 83 -8.37 -5.89 -1.75
N SER A 84 -7.40 -5.67 -2.61
CA SER A 84 -6.82 -6.68 -3.49
C SER A 84 -5.38 -6.92 -3.07
N LEU A 85 -4.96 -8.18 -2.91
CA LEU A 85 -3.63 -8.57 -2.45
C LEU A 85 -3.05 -9.64 -3.37
N LEU A 86 -1.76 -9.55 -3.67
CA LEU A 86 -1.02 -10.54 -4.46
C LEU A 86 0.37 -10.73 -3.84
N ILE A 87 0.77 -11.99 -3.62
CA ILE A 87 2.12 -12.34 -3.16
C ILE A 87 2.93 -12.79 -4.37
N THR A 88 4.13 -12.22 -4.54
CA THR A 88 5.06 -12.60 -5.60
C THR A 88 6.48 -12.80 -5.04
N GLU A 89 7.33 -13.48 -5.80
CA GLU A 89 8.74 -13.69 -5.44
C GLU A 89 9.59 -12.45 -5.73
N GLN A 90 9.25 -11.73 -6.77
CA GLN A 90 10.02 -10.60 -7.27
C GLN A 90 9.11 -9.39 -7.50
N TRP A 91 9.68 -8.21 -7.37
CA TRP A 91 9.05 -6.97 -7.76
C TRP A 91 9.58 -6.56 -9.13
N THR A 92 8.86 -6.95 -10.15
CA THR A 92 9.20 -6.67 -11.55
C THR A 92 8.04 -5.94 -12.23
N GLN A 93 8.29 -5.44 -13.43
CA GLN A 93 7.27 -4.85 -14.27
C GLN A 93 6.15 -5.85 -14.58
N GLU A 94 6.50 -7.10 -14.87
CA GLU A 94 5.54 -8.17 -15.19
C GLU A 94 4.64 -8.52 -14.00
N THR A 95 5.21 -8.55 -12.77
CA THR A 95 4.41 -8.79 -11.56
C THR A 95 3.46 -7.64 -11.28
N HIS A 96 3.87 -6.40 -11.51
CA HIS A 96 3.02 -5.23 -11.43
C HIS A 96 1.87 -5.29 -12.47
N GLN A 97 2.18 -5.55 -13.74
CA GLN A 97 1.17 -5.71 -14.80
C GLN A 97 0.19 -6.86 -14.50
N GLY A 98 0.68 -7.96 -13.94
CA GLY A 98 -0.16 -9.07 -13.46
C GLY A 98 -1.12 -8.62 -12.37
N PHE A 99 -0.66 -7.78 -11.44
CA PHE A 99 -1.49 -7.22 -10.39
C PHE A 99 -2.54 -6.23 -10.93
N LEU A 100 -2.20 -5.38 -11.90
CA LEU A 100 -3.17 -4.52 -12.60
C LEU A 100 -4.26 -5.34 -13.29
N SER A 101 -3.90 -6.46 -13.92
CA SER A 101 -4.84 -7.38 -14.57
C SER A 101 -5.80 -8.02 -13.55
N MET A 102 -5.29 -8.38 -12.37
CA MET A 102 -6.11 -8.88 -11.26
C MET A 102 -7.08 -7.81 -10.76
N ILE A 103 -6.62 -6.57 -10.56
CA ILE A 103 -7.46 -5.42 -10.20
C ILE A 103 -8.57 -5.22 -11.24
N ARG A 104 -8.24 -5.24 -12.55
CA ARG A 104 -9.23 -5.12 -13.62
C ARG A 104 -10.29 -6.22 -13.57
N SER A 105 -9.88 -7.45 -13.28
CA SER A 105 -10.79 -8.59 -13.14
C SER A 105 -11.74 -8.44 -11.96
N HIS A 106 -11.22 -7.95 -10.83
CA HIS A 106 -12.01 -7.69 -9.62
C HIS A 106 -13.06 -6.58 -9.86
N TRP A 107 -12.66 -5.50 -10.51
CA TRP A 107 -13.50 -4.34 -10.77
C TRP A 107 -14.04 -4.30 -12.21
N ARG A 108 -14.47 -5.46 -12.73
CA ARG A 108 -15.01 -5.56 -14.09
C ARG A 108 -16.23 -4.64 -14.28
N GLY A 109 -16.21 -3.83 -15.36
CA GLY A 109 -17.27 -2.91 -15.69
C GLY A 109 -17.30 -1.61 -14.87
N TRP A 110 -16.28 -1.35 -14.05
CA TRP A 110 -16.10 -0.10 -13.33
C TRP A 110 -15.01 0.74 -13.99
N ASN A 111 -15.15 2.07 -13.91
CA ASN A 111 -14.01 2.96 -14.12
C ASN A 111 -13.06 2.82 -12.92
N ILE A 112 -11.78 2.60 -13.18
CA ILE A 112 -10.76 2.48 -12.15
C ILE A 112 -9.86 3.70 -12.21
N VAL A 113 -9.75 4.42 -11.11
CA VAL A 113 -8.72 5.44 -10.87
C VAL A 113 -7.77 4.87 -9.83
N LEU A 114 -6.51 4.69 -10.21
CA LEU A 114 -5.48 4.08 -9.41
C LEU A 114 -4.40 5.09 -9.04
N PHE A 115 -4.18 5.28 -7.75
CA PHE A 115 -3.07 6.07 -7.23
C PHE A 115 -1.93 5.16 -6.81
N GLU A 116 -0.72 5.44 -7.28
CA GLU A 116 0.50 4.73 -6.93
C GLU A 116 1.70 5.68 -6.89
N ASP A 117 2.81 5.24 -6.31
CA ASP A 117 4.02 6.02 -6.27
C ASP A 117 4.74 6.05 -7.63
N ARG A 118 5.93 6.64 -7.67
CA ARG A 118 6.75 6.75 -8.88
C ARG A 118 7.88 5.73 -8.92
N ALA A 119 7.64 4.51 -8.47
CA ALA A 119 8.60 3.43 -8.65
C ALA A 119 8.84 3.14 -10.15
N GLY A 120 10.01 2.61 -10.48
CA GLY A 120 10.38 2.34 -11.88
C GLY A 120 9.40 1.40 -12.57
N GLN A 121 8.88 0.40 -11.86
CA GLN A 121 7.90 -0.56 -12.35
C GLN A 121 6.55 0.10 -12.68
N HIS A 122 6.16 1.12 -11.91
CA HIS A 122 4.91 1.87 -12.10
C HIS A 122 5.00 2.87 -13.25
N THR A 123 6.17 3.46 -13.45
CA THR A 123 6.39 4.53 -14.44
C THR A 123 6.97 4.03 -15.76
N SER A 124 7.21 2.72 -15.90
CA SER A 124 7.69 2.18 -17.16
C SER A 124 6.65 2.39 -18.28
N PRO A 125 7.09 2.73 -19.50
CA PRO A 125 6.17 2.91 -20.63
C PRO A 125 5.23 1.73 -20.82
N ASP A 126 5.74 0.52 -20.77
CA ASP A 126 4.96 -0.71 -20.97
C ASP A 126 3.91 -0.92 -19.85
N SER A 127 4.21 -0.54 -18.59
CA SER A 127 3.22 -0.64 -17.50
C SER A 127 2.11 0.38 -17.65
N LEU A 128 2.43 1.59 -18.09
CA LEU A 128 1.44 2.64 -18.33
C LEU A 128 0.55 2.30 -19.53
N GLU A 129 1.14 1.78 -20.62
CA GLU A 129 0.40 1.30 -21.79
C GLU A 129 -0.52 0.13 -21.40
N TRP A 130 -0.01 -0.83 -20.62
CA TRP A 130 -0.82 -1.94 -20.11
C TRP A 130 -2.00 -1.48 -19.24
N ALA A 131 -1.78 -0.49 -18.38
CA ALA A 131 -2.85 0.10 -17.58
C ALA A 131 -3.92 0.77 -18.46
N GLU A 132 -3.50 1.49 -19.51
CA GLU A 132 -4.40 2.11 -20.48
C GLU A 132 -5.23 1.07 -21.25
N GLU A 133 -4.61 -0.01 -21.73
CA GLU A 133 -5.29 -1.14 -22.38
C GLU A 133 -6.35 -1.80 -21.46
N LEU A 134 -6.04 -1.88 -20.16
CA LEU A 134 -6.97 -2.39 -19.15
C LEU A 134 -8.06 -1.37 -18.78
N GLY A 135 -8.00 -0.13 -19.28
CA GLY A 135 -8.92 0.95 -18.92
C GLY A 135 -8.76 1.39 -17.46
N ILE A 136 -7.53 1.40 -16.95
CA ILE A 136 -7.15 1.88 -15.62
C ILE A 136 -6.51 3.26 -15.76
N GLU A 137 -7.11 4.28 -15.16
CA GLU A 137 -6.54 5.63 -15.09
C GLU A 137 -5.51 5.68 -13.96
N VAL A 138 -4.22 5.61 -14.31
CA VAL A 138 -3.13 5.72 -13.34
C VAL A 138 -2.87 7.18 -13.00
N ARG A 139 -2.71 7.47 -11.71
CA ARG A 139 -2.32 8.76 -11.16
C ARG A 139 -1.15 8.60 -10.21
N LEU A 140 -0.01 9.14 -10.62
CA LEU A 140 1.21 9.06 -9.83
C LEU A 140 1.19 10.07 -8.67
N LEU A 141 1.42 9.58 -7.46
CA LEU A 141 1.61 10.43 -6.28
C LEU A 141 2.85 11.33 -6.45
N PRO A 142 2.92 12.48 -5.78
CA PRO A 142 4.12 13.30 -5.77
C PRO A 142 5.33 12.50 -5.24
N LYS A 143 6.54 12.87 -5.66
CA LYS A 143 7.76 12.20 -5.20
C LYS A 143 7.96 12.37 -3.69
N ALA A 144 8.45 11.32 -3.05
CA ALA A 144 8.81 11.33 -1.63
C ALA A 144 7.67 11.77 -0.68
N THR A 145 6.45 11.31 -0.95
CA THR A 145 5.25 11.59 -0.13
C THR A 145 4.57 10.31 0.34
N PRO A 146 5.27 9.44 1.09
CA PRO A 146 4.69 8.18 1.56
C PRO A 146 3.47 8.39 2.45
N GLU A 147 3.36 9.55 3.11
CA GLU A 147 2.20 9.92 3.91
C GLU A 147 0.90 10.05 3.12
N LEU A 148 0.97 10.16 1.81
CA LEU A 148 -0.20 10.18 0.92
C LEU A 148 -0.63 8.77 0.50
N ASN A 149 0.24 7.76 0.66
CA ASN A 149 -0.07 6.40 0.28
C ASN A 149 -0.80 5.65 1.42
N ALA A 150 -2.10 5.44 1.25
CA ALA A 150 -2.92 4.74 2.23
C ALA A 150 -2.47 3.29 2.48
N MET A 151 -1.93 2.62 1.44
CA MET A 151 -1.40 1.27 1.61
C MET A 151 -0.12 1.24 2.44
N ASP A 152 0.77 2.24 2.35
CA ASP A 152 1.97 2.32 3.19
C ASP A 152 1.60 2.36 4.68
N HIS A 153 0.55 3.10 5.05
CA HIS A 153 0.05 3.10 6.42
C HIS A 153 -0.47 1.72 6.85
N LEU A 154 -1.24 1.06 5.99
CA LEU A 154 -1.76 -0.27 6.26
C LEU A 154 -0.64 -1.31 6.37
N TRP A 155 0.42 -1.19 5.55
CA TRP A 155 1.63 -2.03 5.65
C TRP A 155 2.36 -1.84 6.98
N LYS A 156 2.54 -0.61 7.45
CA LYS A 156 3.17 -0.32 8.75
C LYS A 156 2.41 -0.97 9.90
N HIS A 157 1.08 -0.84 9.90
CA HIS A 157 0.22 -1.51 10.87
C HIS A 157 0.37 -3.03 10.79
N THR A 158 0.23 -3.61 9.61
CA THR A 158 0.31 -5.06 9.39
C THR A 158 1.65 -5.64 9.80
N LYS A 159 2.77 -4.99 9.44
CA LYS A 159 4.11 -5.44 9.85
C LYS A 159 4.25 -5.46 11.36
N ARG A 160 3.69 -4.49 12.06
CA ARG A 160 3.74 -4.43 13.53
C ARG A 160 2.88 -5.51 14.18
N GLU A 161 1.63 -5.65 13.76
CA GLU A 161 0.65 -6.51 14.44
C GLU A 161 0.77 -7.98 14.03
N ALA A 162 1.07 -8.27 12.77
CA ALA A 162 1.12 -9.63 12.26
C ALA A 162 2.53 -10.25 12.30
N LEU A 163 3.58 -9.45 12.11
CA LEU A 163 4.96 -9.93 11.96
C LEU A 163 5.91 -9.46 13.06
N GLY A 164 5.55 -8.41 13.79
CA GLY A 164 6.44 -7.81 14.79
C GLY A 164 6.84 -8.80 15.88
N ASP A 165 8.15 -8.90 16.15
CA ASP A 165 8.75 -9.72 17.20
C ASP A 165 8.35 -11.22 17.14
N ARG A 166 7.89 -11.71 15.99
CA ARG A 166 7.43 -13.08 15.78
C ARG A 166 8.40 -13.86 14.91
N ALA A 167 8.91 -14.96 15.43
CA ALA A 167 9.65 -15.91 14.62
C ALA A 167 8.69 -16.62 13.63
N THR A 168 9.06 -16.65 12.38
CA THR A 168 8.42 -17.48 11.34
C THR A 168 9.44 -18.48 10.80
N VAL A 169 8.97 -19.64 10.36
CA VAL A 169 9.84 -20.69 9.83
C VAL A 169 10.23 -20.38 8.38
N THR A 170 9.30 -19.81 7.62
CA THR A 170 9.51 -19.47 6.21
C THR A 170 8.99 -18.08 5.87
N VAL A 171 9.51 -17.51 4.80
CA VAL A 171 9.04 -16.21 4.29
C VAL A 171 7.62 -16.31 3.73
N GLU A 172 7.23 -17.47 3.23
CA GLU A 172 5.87 -17.76 2.75
C GLU A 172 4.87 -17.64 3.88
N GLU A 173 5.17 -18.22 5.04
CA GLU A 173 4.33 -18.11 6.23
C GLU A 173 4.18 -16.66 6.67
N SER A 174 5.28 -15.89 6.65
CA SER A 174 5.24 -14.45 6.97
C SER A 174 4.35 -13.67 5.99
N ALA A 175 4.51 -13.90 4.69
CA ALA A 175 3.73 -13.21 3.67
C ALA A 175 2.24 -13.59 3.74
N LEU A 176 1.95 -14.87 4.00
CA LEU A 176 0.58 -15.35 4.19
C LEU A 176 -0.04 -14.76 5.46
N ALA A 177 0.69 -14.73 6.57
CA ALA A 177 0.21 -14.14 7.82
C ALA A 177 -0.11 -12.65 7.67
N ALA A 178 0.74 -11.89 6.95
CA ALA A 178 0.48 -10.49 6.64
C ALA A 178 -0.79 -10.30 5.79
N SER A 179 -0.95 -11.11 4.74
CA SER A 179 -2.15 -11.11 3.90
C SER A 179 -3.42 -11.43 4.70
N GLN A 180 -3.38 -12.52 5.48
CA GLN A 180 -4.51 -12.99 6.29
C GLN A 180 -4.91 -11.96 7.36
N HIS A 181 -3.94 -11.28 7.96
CA HIS A 181 -4.20 -10.21 8.91
C HIS A 181 -5.04 -9.09 8.28
N ILE A 182 -4.66 -8.62 7.08
CA ILE A 182 -5.42 -7.57 6.38
C ILE A 182 -6.82 -8.07 5.98
N ILE A 183 -6.93 -9.30 5.49
CA ILE A 183 -8.20 -9.88 5.06
C ILE A 183 -9.15 -10.03 6.26
N ALA A 184 -8.63 -10.43 7.43
CA ALA A 184 -9.40 -10.60 8.65
C ALA A 184 -9.89 -9.29 9.28
N MET A 185 -9.27 -8.15 8.98
CA MET A 185 -9.73 -6.86 9.45
C MET A 185 -11.10 -6.50 8.82
N SER A 186 -11.95 -5.81 9.57
CA SER A 186 -13.15 -5.22 8.99
C SER A 186 -12.81 -4.13 7.97
N PRO A 187 -13.69 -3.86 6.98
CA PRO A 187 -13.49 -2.74 6.05
C PRO A 187 -13.26 -1.40 6.75
N SER A 188 -13.98 -1.14 7.85
CA SER A 188 -13.81 0.08 8.65
C SER A 188 -12.44 0.15 9.31
N ASP A 189 -11.94 -0.97 9.85
CA ASP A 189 -10.62 -1.02 10.47
C ASP A 189 -9.53 -0.79 9.44
N ARG A 190 -9.63 -1.39 8.24
CA ARG A 190 -8.70 -1.13 7.14
C ARG A 190 -8.66 0.35 6.76
N LEU A 191 -9.81 1.00 6.60
CA LEU A 191 -9.88 2.44 6.32
C LEU A 191 -9.28 3.28 7.45
N CYS A 192 -9.48 2.88 8.70
CA CYS A 192 -8.92 3.55 9.87
C CYS A 192 -7.39 3.43 9.88
N GLN A 193 -6.86 2.19 9.76
CA GLN A 193 -5.41 1.93 9.79
C GLN A 193 -4.69 2.50 8.56
N ALA A 194 -5.35 2.56 7.42
CA ALA A 194 -4.87 3.26 6.23
C ALA A 194 -4.88 4.79 6.35
N GLY A 195 -5.37 5.35 7.46
CA GLY A 195 -5.45 6.78 7.71
C GLY A 195 -6.55 7.50 6.94
N ILE A 196 -7.40 6.77 6.21
CA ILE A 196 -8.44 7.35 5.35
C ILE A 196 -9.53 8.02 6.20
N LEU A 197 -9.88 7.44 7.34
CA LEU A 197 -10.89 7.99 8.26
C LEU A 197 -10.33 9.02 9.25
N SER A 198 -9.08 9.43 9.10
CA SER A 198 -8.42 10.39 10.03
C SER A 198 -8.98 11.81 9.99
N GLY A 199 -9.85 12.13 9.04
CA GLY A 199 -10.31 13.49 8.75
C GLY A 199 -9.23 14.40 8.10
N ARG A 200 -8.03 13.87 7.90
CA ARG A 200 -6.89 14.56 7.26
C ARG A 200 -6.47 13.90 5.95
N PHE A 201 -7.17 12.86 5.54
CA PHE A 201 -6.84 12.19 4.30
C PHE A 201 -7.04 13.15 3.11
N TRP A 202 -6.03 13.25 2.29
CA TRP A 202 -5.93 14.24 1.22
C TRP A 202 -6.98 14.08 0.10
N LEU A 203 -7.51 12.86 -0.09
CA LEU A 203 -8.66 12.56 -0.95
C LEU A 203 -9.95 12.74 -0.15
N ALA A 204 -10.34 13.99 0.12
CA ALA A 204 -11.67 14.27 0.66
C ALA A 204 -12.73 13.88 -0.36
N MET A 205 -13.54 12.89 -0.03
CA MET A 205 -14.66 12.42 -0.83
C MET A 205 -15.99 13.01 -0.34
#